data_bc66940d0b67392f9de40f0d0192f609
#
_entry.id   bc66940d0b67392f9de40f0d0192f609
#
_cell.length_a   1.000
_cell.length_b   1.000
_cell.length_c   1.000
_cell.angle_alpha   90.00
_cell.angle_beta   90.00
_cell.angle_gamma   90.00
#
_symmetry.space_group_name_H-M   'P 1'
#
loop_
_entity.id
_entity.type
_entity.pdbx_description
1 polymer ?
#
loop_
_entity_poly.entity_id
_entity_poly.type
_entity_poly.pdbx_seq_one_letter_code
_entity_poly.pdbx_strand_id
1 'polypeptide(L)'
;MTCLMIDIEGLGLIDSDIERIKHPLVGGIILFARNCQDRSQLIKLIISIRKIKQDLLIAVDHEGGRVQRFKDEFTNIPKMSIFGKIYQTDKKLANKIAKLSGWVIAEELAAIDI
;
A
#
# COMPACT_ATOMS: atom_id res chain seq x y z
N MET A 1 11.87 14.46 15.11
CA MET A 1 12.32 13.23 14.41
C MET A 1 11.25 12.17 14.61
N THR A 2 10.66 11.68 13.53
CA THR A 2 9.68 10.57 13.54
C THR A 2 10.42 9.29 13.16
N CYS A 3 10.29 8.22 13.94
CA CYS A 3 11.07 7.00 13.75
C CYS A 3 10.27 5.71 13.87
N LEU A 4 8.94 5.81 14.08
CA LEU A 4 8.07 4.66 14.19
C LEU A 4 7.08 4.61 13.02
N MET A 5 6.96 3.42 12.44
CA MET A 5 5.85 3.02 11.58
C MET A 5 4.98 2.05 12.36
N ILE A 6 3.69 2.31 12.42
CA ILE A 6 2.72 1.49 13.15
C ILE A 6 1.69 0.92 12.20
N ASP A 7 0.93 -0.04 12.65
CA ASP A 7 -0.25 -0.56 11.98
C ASP A 7 -1.53 -0.10 12.71
N ILE A 8 -2.69 -0.41 12.13
CA ILE A 8 -4.01 -0.13 12.71
C ILE A 8 -4.86 -1.39 12.75
N GLU A 9 -5.86 -1.39 13.64
CA GLU A 9 -6.62 -2.58 14.00
C GLU A 9 -7.49 -3.12 12.86
N GLY A 10 -8.31 -2.26 12.24
CA GLY A 10 -9.36 -2.72 11.34
C GLY A 10 -9.65 -1.79 10.15
N LEU A 11 -10.92 -1.79 9.73
CA LEU A 11 -11.42 -1.04 8.57
C LEU A 11 -11.61 0.46 8.82
N GLY A 12 -11.61 0.86 10.07
CA GLY A 12 -11.72 2.26 10.52
C GLY A 12 -10.86 2.47 11.75
N LEU A 13 -10.63 3.73 12.12
CA LEU A 13 -9.85 4.08 13.30
C LEU A 13 -10.68 3.92 14.57
N ILE A 14 -10.10 3.27 15.57
CA ILE A 14 -10.61 3.24 16.95
C ILE A 14 -9.82 4.25 17.81
N ASP A 15 -10.30 4.53 19.00
CA ASP A 15 -9.69 5.55 19.88
C ASP A 15 -8.21 5.30 20.16
N SER A 16 -7.82 4.05 20.38
CA SER A 16 -6.42 3.67 20.59
C SER A 16 -5.54 3.89 19.35
N ASP A 17 -6.10 3.73 18.14
CA ASP A 17 -5.38 4.06 16.91
C ASP A 17 -5.15 5.57 16.81
N ILE A 18 -6.18 6.36 17.12
CA ILE A 18 -6.12 7.83 17.09
C ILE A 18 -5.05 8.35 18.06
N GLU A 19 -4.99 7.79 19.26
CA GLU A 19 -3.98 8.15 20.26
C GLU A 19 -2.56 7.81 19.76
N ARG A 20 -2.38 6.62 19.22
CA ARG A 20 -1.07 6.18 18.68
C ARG A 20 -0.62 7.04 17.51
N ILE A 21 -1.52 7.38 16.58
CA ILE A 21 -1.23 8.22 15.42
C ILE A 21 -0.77 9.62 15.83
N LYS A 22 -1.37 10.20 16.88
CA LYS A 22 -0.99 11.52 17.41
C LYS A 22 0.39 11.54 18.06
N HIS A 23 0.94 10.40 18.42
CA HIS A 23 2.23 10.35 19.09
C HIS A 23 3.34 10.97 18.22
N PRO A 24 4.20 11.84 18.77
CA PRO A 24 5.20 12.59 17.98
C PRO A 24 6.23 11.70 17.29
N LEU A 25 6.53 10.53 17.82
CA LEU A 25 7.48 9.59 17.21
C LEU A 25 6.90 8.80 16.02
N VAL A 26 5.58 8.75 15.87
CA VAL A 26 4.95 8.04 14.75
C VAL A 26 5.07 8.88 13.50
N GLY A 27 5.77 8.36 12.51
CA GLY A 27 6.00 8.97 11.20
C GLY A 27 5.35 8.21 10.05
N GLY A 28 4.81 7.02 10.29
CA GLY A 28 4.18 6.24 9.24
C GLY A 28 3.16 5.22 9.75
N ILE A 29 2.31 4.80 8.82
CA ILE A 29 1.35 3.71 8.99
C ILE A 29 1.56 2.72 7.86
N ILE A 30 1.61 1.44 8.19
CA ILE A 30 1.57 0.36 7.21
C ILE A 30 0.19 -0.31 7.25
N LEU A 31 -0.44 -0.41 6.08
CA LEU A 31 -1.75 -1.03 5.93
C LEU A 31 -1.60 -2.49 5.48
N PHE A 32 -2.54 -3.31 5.92
CA PHE A 32 -2.63 -4.74 5.61
C PHE A 32 -3.98 -5.08 4.97
N ALA A 33 -4.15 -6.32 4.52
CA ALA A 33 -5.41 -6.80 3.95
C ALA A 33 -6.61 -6.61 4.88
N ARG A 34 -6.42 -6.71 6.22
CA ARG A 34 -7.48 -6.48 7.21
C ARG A 34 -8.01 -5.04 7.24
N ASN A 35 -7.26 -4.10 6.67
CA ASN A 35 -7.64 -2.68 6.62
C ASN A 35 -8.41 -2.30 5.35
N CYS A 36 -8.61 -3.26 4.43
CA CYS A 36 -9.27 -3.04 3.14
C CYS A 36 -10.43 -4.01 2.94
N GLN A 37 -11.64 -3.48 2.87
CA GLN A 37 -12.84 -4.20 2.45
C GLN A 37 -13.09 -3.97 0.96
N ASP A 38 -13.08 -2.71 0.54
CA ASP A 38 -13.21 -2.22 -0.81
C ASP A 38 -12.47 -0.89 -0.97
N ARG A 39 -12.33 -0.42 -2.20
CA ARG A 39 -11.59 0.82 -2.49
C ARG A 39 -12.23 2.06 -1.85
N SER A 40 -13.56 2.13 -1.81
CA SER A 40 -14.28 3.27 -1.22
C SER A 40 -14.07 3.36 0.30
N GLN A 41 -14.12 2.23 1.00
CA GLN A 41 -13.84 2.16 2.43
C GLN A 41 -12.38 2.52 2.70
N LEU A 42 -11.44 2.01 1.91
CA LEU A 42 -10.00 2.28 2.06
C LEU A 42 -9.69 3.78 1.92
N ILE A 43 -10.29 4.45 0.92
CA ILE A 43 -10.16 5.91 0.76
C ILE A 43 -10.67 6.66 2.00
N LYS A 44 -11.80 6.27 2.56
CA LYS A 44 -12.34 6.89 3.79
C LYS A 44 -11.41 6.70 4.97
N LEU A 45 -10.79 5.53 5.10
CA LEU A 45 -9.80 5.25 6.13
C LEU A 45 -8.59 6.18 5.98
N ILE A 46 -8.03 6.28 4.78
CA ILE A 46 -6.88 7.14 4.48
C ILE A 46 -7.20 8.61 4.79
N ILE A 47 -8.36 9.08 4.35
CA ILE A 47 -8.83 10.44 4.68
C ILE A 47 -8.90 10.67 6.20
N SER A 48 -9.39 9.68 6.96
CA SER A 48 -9.47 9.80 8.42
C SER A 48 -8.09 9.85 9.08
N ILE A 49 -7.12 9.11 8.58
CA ILE A 49 -5.71 9.15 9.00
C ILE A 49 -5.12 10.55 8.72
N ARG A 50 -5.27 11.04 7.50
CA ARG A 50 -4.77 12.37 7.07
C ARG A 50 -5.34 13.52 7.90
N LYS A 51 -6.60 13.43 8.33
CA LYS A 51 -7.21 14.43 9.23
C LYS A 51 -6.54 14.51 10.60
N ILE A 52 -5.93 13.42 11.09
CA ILE A 52 -5.24 13.40 12.38
C ILE A 52 -3.81 13.90 12.22
N LYS A 53 -3.11 13.43 11.18
CA LYS A 53 -1.72 13.80 10.91
C LYS A 53 -1.44 13.73 9.41
N GLN A 54 -1.39 14.91 8.78
CA GLN A 54 -1.34 15.07 7.33
C GLN A 54 -0.06 14.48 6.71
N ASP A 55 1.08 14.66 7.37
CA ASP A 55 2.41 14.32 6.84
C ASP A 55 2.84 12.88 7.13
N LEU A 56 1.92 12.00 7.55
CA LEU A 56 2.25 10.60 7.76
C LEU A 56 2.60 9.89 6.45
N LEU A 57 3.67 9.10 6.47
CA LEU A 57 3.91 8.13 5.41
C LEU A 57 2.88 7.01 5.54
N ILE A 58 2.08 6.78 4.50
CA ILE A 58 1.20 5.61 4.43
C ILE A 58 1.83 4.61 3.47
N ALA A 59 1.95 3.36 3.89
CA ALA A 59 2.60 2.30 3.14
C ALA A 59 1.75 1.03 3.10
N VAL A 60 2.02 0.19 2.13
CA VAL A 60 1.42 -1.14 1.99
C VAL A 60 2.36 -2.09 1.28
N ASP A 61 2.38 -3.37 1.66
CA ASP A 61 3.06 -4.41 0.89
C ASP A 61 2.24 -4.74 -0.35
N HIS A 62 2.71 -4.33 -1.52
CA HIS A 62 2.01 -4.50 -2.79
C HIS A 62 2.96 -5.00 -3.88
N GLU A 63 3.52 -6.20 -3.65
CA GLU A 63 4.56 -6.81 -4.50
C GLU A 63 3.99 -7.61 -5.68
N GLY A 64 2.69 -7.91 -5.64
CA GLY A 64 2.04 -8.86 -6.55
C GLY A 64 2.09 -10.32 -6.06
N GLY A 65 1.37 -11.18 -6.75
CA GLY A 65 1.25 -12.59 -6.39
C GLY A 65 0.65 -12.78 -5.00
N ARG A 66 1.35 -13.49 -4.12
CA ARG A 66 0.90 -13.73 -2.74
C ARG A 66 0.94 -12.48 -1.85
N VAL A 67 1.88 -11.58 -2.12
CA VAL A 67 2.09 -10.37 -1.33
C VAL A 67 1.51 -9.17 -2.08
N GLN A 68 0.22 -9.13 -2.14
CA GLN A 68 -0.57 -8.00 -2.62
C GLN A 68 -1.75 -7.85 -1.67
N ARG A 69 -1.76 -6.79 -0.86
CA ARG A 69 -2.74 -6.63 0.23
C ARG A 69 -4.10 -6.19 -0.27
N PHE A 70 -4.13 -5.32 -1.28
CA PHE A 70 -5.37 -4.86 -1.90
C PHE A 70 -5.56 -5.59 -3.23
N LYS A 71 -6.66 -6.32 -3.38
CA LYS A 71 -6.94 -7.16 -4.55
C LYS A 71 -8.19 -6.72 -5.28
N ASP A 72 -9.29 -6.58 -4.57
CA ASP A 72 -10.55 -6.16 -5.16
C ASP A 72 -10.46 -4.70 -5.60
N GLU A 73 -10.83 -4.42 -6.85
CA GLU A 73 -10.73 -3.11 -7.51
C GLU A 73 -9.29 -2.60 -7.74
N PHE A 74 -8.28 -3.49 -7.62
CA PHE A 74 -6.89 -3.24 -7.96
C PHE A 74 -6.39 -4.25 -9.00
N THR A 75 -5.44 -3.84 -9.83
CA THR A 75 -4.85 -4.73 -10.82
C THR A 75 -4.06 -5.86 -10.15
N ASN A 76 -4.35 -7.10 -10.51
CA ASN A 76 -3.58 -8.24 -10.03
C ASN A 76 -2.19 -8.26 -10.67
N ILE A 77 -1.18 -7.97 -9.85
CA ILE A 77 0.21 -7.95 -10.28
C ILE A 77 0.80 -9.37 -10.16
N PRO A 78 1.50 -9.86 -11.21
CA PRO A 78 2.17 -11.16 -11.13
C PRO A 78 3.25 -11.16 -10.05
N LYS A 79 3.57 -12.34 -9.50
CA LYS A 79 4.70 -12.47 -8.60
C LYS A 79 6.01 -12.07 -9.29
N MET A 80 6.90 -11.37 -8.61
CA MET A 80 8.14 -10.82 -9.15
C MET A 80 9.04 -11.86 -9.82
N SER A 81 9.02 -13.13 -9.36
CA SER A 81 9.80 -14.22 -9.97
C SER A 81 9.42 -14.52 -11.42
N ILE A 82 8.23 -14.11 -11.89
CA ILE A 82 7.82 -14.26 -13.29
C ILE A 82 8.68 -13.37 -14.19
N PHE A 83 8.95 -12.14 -13.77
CA PHE A 83 9.80 -11.23 -14.54
C PHE A 83 11.22 -11.78 -14.69
N GLY A 84 11.77 -12.39 -13.62
CA GLY A 84 13.07 -13.06 -13.68
C GLY A 84 13.10 -14.25 -14.66
N LYS A 85 12.02 -15.04 -14.73
CA LYS A 85 11.91 -16.15 -15.69
C LYS A 85 11.87 -15.64 -17.13
N ILE A 86 11.08 -14.63 -17.42
CA ILE A 86 11.00 -14.02 -18.76
C ILE A 86 12.34 -13.38 -19.13
N TYR A 87 13.06 -12.79 -18.16
CA TYR A 87 14.36 -12.19 -18.40
C TYR A 87 15.40 -13.16 -18.93
N GLN A 88 15.30 -14.45 -18.61
CA GLN A 88 16.19 -15.48 -19.12
C GLN A 88 16.02 -15.75 -20.63
N THR A 89 14.83 -15.48 -21.16
CA THR A 89 14.49 -15.72 -22.57
C THR A 89 14.36 -14.43 -23.38
N ASP A 90 13.77 -13.39 -22.79
CA ASP A 90 13.56 -12.07 -23.42
C ASP A 90 13.75 -10.94 -22.41
N LYS A 91 14.97 -10.40 -22.35
CA LYS A 91 15.34 -9.29 -21.45
C LYS A 91 14.55 -8.04 -21.72
N LYS A 92 14.28 -7.72 -23.00
CA LYS A 92 13.57 -6.52 -23.41
C LYS A 92 12.11 -6.55 -22.95
N LEU A 93 11.46 -7.67 -23.16
CA LEU A 93 10.09 -7.89 -22.71
C LEU A 93 10.02 -7.86 -21.18
N ALA A 94 10.90 -8.59 -20.48
CA ALA A 94 10.93 -8.61 -19.02
C ALA A 94 11.05 -7.19 -18.41
N ASN A 95 11.98 -6.39 -18.91
CA ASN A 95 12.17 -5.01 -18.46
C ASN A 95 10.93 -4.15 -18.72
N LYS A 96 10.30 -4.30 -19.90
CA LYS A 96 9.09 -3.57 -20.25
C LYS A 96 7.92 -3.89 -19.30
N ILE A 97 7.65 -5.17 -19.07
CA ILE A 97 6.52 -5.57 -18.21
C ILE A 97 6.80 -5.27 -16.74
N ALA A 98 8.04 -5.39 -16.26
CA ALA A 98 8.40 -5.00 -14.90
C ALA A 98 8.18 -3.49 -14.67
N LYS A 99 8.61 -2.65 -15.63
CA LYS A 99 8.36 -1.20 -15.59
C LYS A 99 6.87 -0.87 -15.60
N LEU A 100 6.09 -1.52 -16.46
CA LEU A 100 4.63 -1.31 -16.53
C LEU A 100 3.95 -1.73 -15.23
N SER A 101 4.33 -2.86 -14.64
CA SER A 101 3.78 -3.33 -13.36
C SER A 101 4.08 -2.35 -12.24
N GLY A 102 5.31 -1.84 -12.14
CA GLY A 102 5.65 -0.82 -11.14
C GLY A 102 4.88 0.49 -11.35
N TRP A 103 4.69 0.88 -12.61
CA TRP A 103 3.90 2.06 -12.93
C TRP A 103 2.42 1.90 -12.54
N VAL A 104 1.79 0.75 -12.84
CA VAL A 104 0.40 0.47 -12.45
C VAL A 104 0.25 0.49 -10.93
N ILE A 105 1.16 -0.15 -10.19
CA ILE A 105 1.16 -0.13 -8.72
C ILE A 105 1.20 1.32 -8.21
N ALA A 106 2.11 2.11 -8.72
CA ALA A 106 2.29 3.50 -8.28
C ALA A 106 1.05 4.36 -8.58
N GLU A 107 0.48 4.25 -9.78
CA GLU A 107 -0.72 5.01 -10.17
C GLU A 107 -1.95 4.63 -9.34
N GLU A 108 -2.18 3.34 -9.12
CA GLU A 108 -3.33 2.88 -8.34
C GLU A 108 -3.24 3.27 -6.86
N LEU A 109 -2.06 3.20 -6.26
CA LEU A 109 -1.83 3.60 -4.88
C LEU A 109 -1.84 5.13 -4.72
N ALA A 110 -1.19 5.87 -5.61
CA ALA A 110 -1.23 7.33 -5.59
C ALA A 110 -2.65 7.89 -5.75
N ALA A 111 -3.50 7.22 -6.54
CA ALA A 111 -4.90 7.62 -6.72
C ALA A 111 -5.76 7.51 -5.43
N ILE A 112 -5.23 6.86 -4.38
CA ILE A 112 -5.85 6.74 -3.05
C ILE A 112 -4.99 7.37 -1.94
N ASP A 113 -3.97 8.15 -2.32
CA ASP A 113 -3.09 8.89 -1.40
C ASP A 113 -2.16 7.98 -0.54
N ILE A 114 -1.66 6.90 -1.14
CA ILE A 114 -0.61 6.01 -0.62
C ILE A 114 0.67 6.18 -1.45
#